data_f3509cf9590a534097a2e921f1c7137d
#
_entry.id   f3509cf9590a534097a2e921f1c7137d
#
_cell.length_a   1.000
_cell.length_b   1.000
_cell.length_c   1.000
_cell.angle_alpha   90.00
_cell.angle_beta   90.00
_cell.angle_gamma   90.00
#
_symmetry.space_group_name_H-M   'P 1'
#
loop_
_entity.id
_entity.type
_entity.pdbx_description
1 polymer ?
#
loop_
_entity_poly.entity_id
_entity_poly.type
_entity_poly.pdbx_seq_one_letter_code
_entity_poly.pdbx_strand_id
1 'polypeptide(L)'
;MTNTKIKPELNGVAETMLLTFYARAQYSRSPKHAFYDAKAVELAERLDYDFSKASRDVAMGSGTIARTIVFDELVQAFLQKHPDATVVNIACGLDTRVYRMDTGKCTWYNLDLPETIRVRDQIFQEQGRISTVGKSVLDPTWHEDITQRGTMLFVIEGLSMYLQPEEVAQMLRIIHDNFDNAYVCLLYTSPSPRDRSVSRM
;
A
#
# COMPACT_ATOMS: atom_id res chain seq x y z
N MET A 1 -20.59 22.14 5.61
CA MET A 1 -19.40 21.82 4.79
C MET A 1 -19.89 21.00 3.62
N THR A 2 -19.74 21.51 2.39
CA THR A 2 -20.17 20.83 1.17
C THR A 2 -19.37 19.54 1.00
N ASN A 3 -20.04 18.41 1.12
CA ASN A 3 -19.48 17.08 0.95
C ASN A 3 -19.25 16.81 -0.55
N THR A 4 -18.26 17.49 -1.14
CA THR A 4 -17.94 17.35 -2.56
C THR A 4 -17.41 15.93 -2.79
N LYS A 5 -18.13 15.14 -3.58
CA LYS A 5 -17.72 13.81 -4.00
C LYS A 5 -16.45 13.89 -4.86
N ILE A 6 -15.51 13.00 -4.61
CA ILE A 6 -14.28 12.86 -5.39
C ILE A 6 -14.52 11.75 -6.43
N LYS A 7 -14.44 12.11 -7.70
CA LYS A 7 -14.51 11.15 -8.81
C LYS A 7 -13.08 10.89 -9.32
N PRO A 8 -12.46 9.76 -8.94
CA PRO A 8 -11.08 9.48 -9.36
C PRO A 8 -11.03 9.14 -10.85
N GLU A 9 -9.98 9.61 -11.52
CA GLU A 9 -9.67 9.23 -12.90
C GLU A 9 -8.90 7.92 -12.92
N LEU A 10 -9.59 6.80 -13.15
CA LEU A 10 -9.03 5.44 -13.04
C LEU A 10 -8.36 4.93 -14.33
N ASN A 11 -8.06 5.80 -15.29
CA ASN A 11 -7.43 5.41 -16.55
C ASN A 11 -6.06 4.75 -16.31
N GLY A 12 -5.94 3.47 -16.68
CA GLY A 12 -4.71 2.70 -16.55
C GLY A 12 -4.40 2.20 -15.13
N VAL A 13 -5.31 2.38 -14.20
CA VAL A 13 -5.12 1.98 -12.79
C VAL A 13 -5.87 0.69 -12.49
N ALA A 14 -5.25 -0.21 -11.73
CA ALA A 14 -5.88 -1.46 -11.34
C ALA A 14 -7.07 -1.22 -10.39
N GLU A 15 -8.28 -1.61 -10.80
CA GLU A 15 -9.47 -1.55 -9.94
C GLU A 15 -9.27 -2.27 -8.59
N THR A 16 -8.38 -3.26 -8.54
CA THR A 16 -8.06 -4.04 -7.33
C THR A 16 -7.63 -3.17 -6.14
N MET A 17 -6.98 -2.01 -6.38
CA MET A 17 -6.62 -1.11 -5.29
C MET A 17 -7.86 -0.49 -4.61
N LEU A 18 -8.92 -0.20 -5.37
CA LEU A 18 -10.20 0.29 -4.83
C LEU A 18 -10.93 -0.81 -4.06
N LEU A 19 -10.86 -2.06 -4.54
CA LEU A 19 -11.48 -3.20 -3.88
C LEU A 19 -10.85 -3.46 -2.51
N THR A 20 -9.51 -3.48 -2.43
CA THR A 20 -8.77 -3.67 -1.17
C THR A 20 -8.96 -2.51 -0.20
N PHE A 21 -8.99 -1.28 -0.70
CA PHE A 21 -9.31 -0.09 0.07
C PHE A 21 -10.72 -0.17 0.69
N TYR A 22 -11.72 -0.49 -0.13
CA TYR A 22 -13.11 -0.60 0.32
C TYR A 22 -13.32 -1.74 1.31
N ALA A 23 -12.61 -2.88 1.13
CA ALA A 23 -12.66 -3.99 2.08
C ALA A 23 -12.23 -3.55 3.48
N ARG A 24 -11.16 -2.73 3.62
CA ARG A 24 -10.73 -2.18 4.91
C ARG A 24 -11.78 -1.23 5.51
N ALA A 25 -12.37 -0.36 4.67
CA ALA A 25 -13.44 0.54 5.13
C ALA A 25 -14.67 -0.24 5.63
N GLN A 26 -15.10 -1.26 4.91
CA GLN A 26 -16.24 -2.09 5.32
C GLN A 26 -15.95 -2.91 6.56
N TYR A 27 -14.76 -3.49 6.67
CA TYR A 27 -14.36 -4.22 7.87
C TYR A 27 -14.37 -3.31 9.10
N SER A 28 -13.88 -2.08 8.98
CA SER A 28 -13.86 -1.09 10.05
C SER A 28 -15.25 -0.66 10.51
N ARG A 29 -16.26 -0.75 9.64
CA ARG A 29 -17.68 -0.50 9.99
C ARG A 29 -18.34 -1.68 10.71
N SER A 30 -17.73 -2.85 10.68
CA SER A 30 -18.25 -4.03 11.38
C SER A 30 -18.11 -3.87 12.91
N PRO A 31 -19.08 -4.30 13.71
CA PRO A 31 -18.96 -4.25 15.16
C PRO A 31 -17.88 -5.17 15.75
N LYS A 32 -17.33 -6.09 14.94
CA LYS A 32 -16.29 -7.06 15.33
C LYS A 32 -14.99 -6.84 14.56
N HIS A 33 -14.53 -5.59 14.47
CA HIS A 33 -13.25 -5.28 13.82
C HIS A 33 -12.07 -5.44 14.79
N ALA A 34 -10.94 -5.98 14.31
CA ALA A 34 -9.68 -6.06 15.06
C ALA A 34 -8.79 -4.82 14.85
N PHE A 35 -9.02 -4.04 13.78
CA PHE A 35 -8.42 -2.73 13.56
C PHE A 35 -9.47 -1.76 13.02
N TYR A 36 -9.24 -0.46 13.19
CA TYR A 36 -10.12 0.59 12.68
C TYR A 36 -9.36 1.53 11.73
N ASP A 37 -9.76 1.53 10.46
CA ASP A 37 -9.19 2.37 9.40
C ASP A 37 -10.08 3.60 9.20
N ALA A 38 -9.93 4.59 10.08
CA ALA A 38 -10.73 5.82 10.05
C ALA A 38 -10.61 6.54 8.70
N LYS A 39 -9.39 6.55 8.13
CA LYS A 39 -9.14 7.23 6.84
C LYS A 39 -9.82 6.53 5.68
N ALA A 40 -9.79 5.19 5.65
CA ALA A 40 -10.52 4.45 4.63
C ALA A 40 -12.04 4.64 4.75
N VAL A 41 -12.59 4.67 5.97
CA VAL A 41 -14.02 4.94 6.21
C VAL A 41 -14.42 6.33 5.71
N GLU A 42 -13.66 7.37 6.11
CA GLU A 42 -13.89 8.76 5.67
C GLU A 42 -13.89 8.88 4.14
N LEU A 43 -12.84 8.36 3.51
CA LEU A 43 -12.67 8.51 2.07
C LEU A 43 -13.64 7.65 1.26
N ALA A 44 -14.03 6.47 1.73
CA ALA A 44 -15.03 5.64 1.06
C ALA A 44 -16.39 6.34 0.96
N GLU A 45 -16.72 7.23 1.91
CA GLU A 45 -17.95 8.05 1.86
C GLU A 45 -17.83 9.22 0.87
N ARG A 46 -16.64 9.70 0.62
CA ARG A 46 -16.36 10.83 -0.28
C ARG A 46 -16.13 10.42 -1.73
N LEU A 47 -15.76 9.16 -1.98
CA LEU A 47 -15.52 8.67 -3.33
C LEU A 47 -16.85 8.49 -4.09
N ASP A 48 -16.90 9.02 -5.32
CA ASP A 48 -17.97 8.75 -6.29
C ASP A 48 -17.58 7.53 -7.14
N TYR A 49 -17.72 6.35 -6.56
CA TYR A 49 -17.38 5.07 -7.18
C TYR A 49 -18.38 3.98 -6.76
N ASP A 50 -18.78 3.14 -7.72
CA ASP A 50 -19.67 2.00 -7.46
C ASP A 50 -18.88 0.80 -6.88
N PHE A 51 -18.92 0.69 -5.56
CA PHE A 51 -18.30 -0.42 -4.83
C PHE A 51 -19.11 -1.73 -4.82
N SER A 52 -20.19 -1.83 -5.60
CA SER A 52 -21.05 -3.04 -5.60
C SER A 52 -20.30 -4.33 -5.99
N LYS A 53 -19.27 -4.21 -6.83
CA LYS A 53 -18.38 -5.34 -7.18
C LYS A 53 -17.54 -5.79 -5.98
N ALA A 54 -17.01 -4.83 -5.20
CA ALA A 54 -16.18 -5.11 -4.04
C ALA A 54 -16.92 -5.86 -2.93
N SER A 55 -18.21 -5.57 -2.75
CA SER A 55 -19.03 -6.21 -1.71
C SER A 55 -19.36 -7.68 -1.99
N ARG A 56 -19.16 -8.16 -3.23
CA ARG A 56 -19.47 -9.54 -3.64
C ARG A 56 -18.29 -10.50 -3.47
N ASP A 57 -17.07 -10.00 -3.42
CA ASP A 57 -15.86 -10.83 -3.29
C ASP A 57 -15.41 -10.95 -1.83
N VAL A 58 -16.11 -11.82 -1.09
CA VAL A 58 -15.85 -12.10 0.33
C VAL A 58 -14.47 -12.73 0.54
N ALA A 59 -14.00 -13.53 -0.40
CA ALA A 59 -12.71 -14.23 -0.28
C ALA A 59 -11.55 -13.23 -0.40
N MET A 60 -11.59 -12.32 -1.38
CA MET A 60 -10.61 -11.23 -1.53
C MET A 60 -10.63 -10.33 -0.30
N GLY A 61 -11.82 -9.97 0.19
CA GLY A 61 -11.99 -9.15 1.39
C GLY A 61 -11.32 -9.78 2.60
N SER A 62 -11.56 -11.06 2.88
CA SER A 62 -10.98 -11.76 4.03
C SER A 62 -9.46 -11.86 3.95
N GLY A 63 -8.90 -12.16 2.77
CA GLY A 63 -7.47 -12.20 2.54
C GLY A 63 -6.81 -10.82 2.73
N THR A 64 -7.44 -9.75 2.25
CA THR A 64 -6.98 -8.38 2.45
C THR A 64 -6.94 -8.02 3.94
N ILE A 65 -7.99 -8.35 4.69
CA ILE A 65 -8.06 -8.02 6.13
C ILE A 65 -7.00 -8.79 6.93
N ALA A 66 -6.86 -10.11 6.70
CA ALA A 66 -5.84 -10.91 7.37
C ALA A 66 -4.42 -10.36 7.13
N ARG A 67 -4.10 -10.04 5.87
CA ARG A 67 -2.84 -9.39 5.49
C ARG A 67 -2.63 -8.06 6.23
N THR A 68 -3.64 -7.19 6.20
CA THR A 68 -3.60 -5.88 6.85
C THR A 68 -3.27 -6.01 8.33
N ILE A 69 -3.91 -6.92 9.06
CA ILE A 69 -3.68 -7.14 10.49
C ILE A 69 -2.21 -7.51 10.73
N VAL A 70 -1.70 -8.52 10.02
CA VAL A 70 -0.32 -8.99 10.21
C VAL A 70 0.70 -7.90 9.87
N PHE A 71 0.50 -7.18 8.76
CA PHE A 71 1.41 -6.10 8.39
C PHE A 71 1.37 -4.92 9.36
N ASP A 72 0.18 -4.56 9.85
CA ASP A 72 0.03 -3.48 10.84
C ASP A 72 0.75 -3.84 12.14
N GLU A 73 0.66 -5.08 12.63
CA GLU A 73 1.38 -5.56 13.80
C GLU A 73 2.91 -5.49 13.61
N LEU A 74 3.42 -5.94 12.45
CA LEU A 74 4.85 -5.91 12.13
C LEU A 74 5.38 -4.47 12.03
N VAL A 75 4.68 -3.61 11.31
CA VAL A 75 5.05 -2.19 11.14
C VAL A 75 4.99 -1.46 12.48
N GLN A 76 3.96 -1.69 13.28
CA GLN A 76 3.83 -1.08 14.60
C GLN A 76 4.97 -1.52 15.54
N ALA A 77 5.30 -2.81 15.58
CA ALA A 77 6.40 -3.32 16.38
C ALA A 77 7.76 -2.75 15.95
N PHE A 78 7.94 -2.51 14.65
CA PHE A 78 9.13 -1.86 14.12
C PHE A 78 9.20 -0.39 14.54
N LEU A 79 8.13 0.38 14.35
CA LEU A 79 8.08 1.81 14.67
C LEU A 79 8.16 2.11 16.18
N GLN A 80 7.77 1.16 17.04
CA GLN A 80 8.01 1.26 18.47
C GLN A 80 9.51 1.27 18.83
N LYS A 81 10.33 0.54 18.05
CA LYS A 81 11.79 0.46 18.23
C LYS A 81 12.53 1.58 17.48
N HIS A 82 11.96 2.05 16.38
CA HIS A 82 12.56 3.03 15.47
C HIS A 82 11.54 4.14 15.15
N PRO A 83 11.19 5.00 16.12
CA PRO A 83 10.10 5.97 15.98
C PRO A 83 10.35 7.08 14.96
N ASP A 84 11.61 7.32 14.61
CA ASP A 84 12.08 8.30 13.62
C ASP A 84 12.46 7.68 12.26
N ALA A 85 12.06 6.42 12.04
CA ALA A 85 12.37 5.68 10.82
C ALA A 85 11.83 6.38 9.56
N THR A 86 12.48 6.10 8.44
CA THR A 86 11.93 6.34 7.11
C THR A 86 11.21 5.08 6.62
N VAL A 87 9.93 5.19 6.33
CA VAL A 87 9.10 4.09 5.80
C VAL A 87 8.85 4.32 4.33
N VAL A 88 9.11 3.31 3.50
CA VAL A 88 8.79 3.30 2.07
C VAL A 88 7.74 2.22 1.81
N ASN A 89 6.52 2.64 1.49
CA ASN A 89 5.43 1.74 1.15
C ASN A 89 5.42 1.53 -0.36
N ILE A 90 5.92 0.38 -0.80
CA ILE A 90 6.09 0.03 -2.22
C ILE A 90 4.80 -0.59 -2.76
N ALA A 91 4.40 -0.19 -3.97
CA ALA A 91 3.11 -0.51 -4.59
C ALA A 91 1.95 -0.15 -3.65
N CYS A 92 2.01 1.10 -3.17
CA CYS A 92 1.17 1.59 -2.08
C CYS A 92 -0.33 1.64 -2.42
N GLY A 93 -0.70 1.75 -3.70
CA GLY A 93 -2.10 1.91 -4.11
C GLY A 93 -2.84 2.96 -3.28
N LEU A 94 -3.96 2.56 -2.71
CA LEU A 94 -4.75 3.34 -1.75
C LEU A 94 -4.56 2.84 -0.30
N ASP A 95 -3.35 2.36 0.05
CA ASP A 95 -3.05 2.00 1.44
C ASP A 95 -3.11 3.23 2.35
N THR A 96 -3.73 3.05 3.49
CA THR A 96 -3.98 4.06 4.53
C THR A 96 -3.14 3.80 5.78
N ARG A 97 -2.16 2.90 5.70
CA ARG A 97 -1.37 2.45 6.86
C ARG A 97 -0.70 3.61 7.58
N VAL A 98 -0.15 4.57 6.86
CA VAL A 98 0.46 5.77 7.46
C VAL A 98 -0.46 6.46 8.45
N TYR A 99 -1.76 6.54 8.16
CA TYR A 99 -2.73 7.22 9.04
C TYR A 99 -3.08 6.43 10.32
N ARG A 100 -2.80 5.11 10.31
CA ARG A 100 -2.98 4.25 11.49
C ARG A 100 -1.72 4.10 12.32
N MET A 101 -0.54 4.19 11.68
CA MET A 101 0.76 3.84 12.26
C MET A 101 1.61 5.08 12.60
N ASP A 102 1.30 6.25 12.02
CA ASP A 102 2.14 7.43 12.18
C ASP A 102 2.21 7.90 13.64
N THR A 103 3.42 7.86 14.17
CA THR A 103 3.73 8.36 15.53
C THR A 103 3.97 9.87 15.58
N GLY A 104 3.88 10.57 14.46
CA GLY A 104 4.25 11.99 14.35
C GLY A 104 5.75 12.23 14.14
N LYS A 105 6.58 11.21 14.06
CA LYS A 105 8.05 11.31 13.98
C LYS A 105 8.64 10.68 12.74
N CYS A 106 8.07 9.59 12.21
CA CYS A 106 8.56 8.91 11.01
C CYS A 106 8.34 9.72 9.74
N THR A 107 9.21 9.55 8.76
CA THR A 107 9.01 10.04 7.39
C THR A 107 8.44 8.90 6.55
N TRP A 108 7.46 9.18 5.70
CA TRP A 108 6.74 8.18 4.94
C TRP A 108 6.74 8.49 3.44
N TYR A 109 7.16 7.53 2.64
CA TYR A 109 7.09 7.59 1.18
C TYR A 109 6.14 6.55 0.65
N ASN A 110 5.19 6.97 -0.18
CA ASN A 110 4.26 6.11 -0.91
C ASN A 110 4.73 6.01 -2.37
N LEU A 111 5.30 4.87 -2.75
CA LEU A 111 5.84 4.61 -4.08
C LEU A 111 4.90 3.69 -4.85
N ASP A 112 4.51 4.12 -6.04
CA ASP A 112 3.73 3.33 -6.99
C ASP A 112 3.91 3.87 -8.41
N LEU A 113 3.31 3.22 -9.39
CA LEU A 113 3.30 3.70 -10.77
C LEU A 113 2.72 5.12 -10.87
N PRO A 114 3.18 5.94 -11.83
CA PRO A 114 2.75 7.35 -11.95
C PRO A 114 1.23 7.54 -12.03
N GLU A 115 0.53 6.63 -12.72
CA GLU A 115 -0.93 6.64 -12.84
C GLU A 115 -1.63 6.37 -11.50
N THR A 116 -1.09 5.46 -10.68
CA THR A 116 -1.61 5.16 -9.34
C THR A 116 -1.40 6.36 -8.41
N ILE A 117 -0.21 6.96 -8.43
CA ILE A 117 0.11 8.15 -7.62
C ILE A 117 -0.79 9.33 -7.99
N ARG A 118 -1.07 9.57 -9.29
CA ARG A 118 -2.04 10.60 -9.70
C ARG A 118 -3.41 10.42 -9.06
N VAL A 119 -3.91 9.18 -9.02
CA VAL A 119 -5.19 8.87 -8.35
C VAL A 119 -5.09 9.06 -6.84
N ARG A 120 -3.99 8.60 -6.24
CA ARG A 120 -3.73 8.76 -4.81
C ARG A 120 -3.73 10.22 -4.40
N ASP A 121 -3.02 11.09 -5.11
CA ASP A 121 -2.89 12.52 -4.83
C ASP A 121 -4.24 13.26 -4.91
N GLN A 122 -5.14 12.84 -5.83
CA GLN A 122 -6.52 13.37 -5.91
C GLN A 122 -7.33 13.04 -4.64
N ILE A 123 -7.10 11.87 -4.06
CA ILE A 123 -7.89 11.33 -2.95
C ILE A 123 -7.36 11.77 -1.59
N PHE A 124 -6.03 11.68 -1.38
CA PHE A 124 -5.42 11.83 -0.05
C PHE A 124 -4.87 13.23 0.24
N GLN A 125 -4.35 13.96 -0.75
CA GLN A 125 -3.73 15.28 -0.59
C GLN A 125 -2.63 15.27 0.49
N GLU A 126 -1.72 14.29 0.42
CA GLU A 126 -0.65 14.05 1.40
C GLU A 126 0.37 15.19 1.40
N GLN A 127 0.88 15.56 2.57
CA GLN A 127 1.81 16.68 2.76
C GLN A 127 2.76 16.44 3.95
N GLY A 128 3.82 17.24 3.99
CA GLY A 128 4.76 17.30 5.11
C GLY A 128 5.67 16.08 5.16
N ARG A 129 5.47 15.18 6.13
CA ARG A 129 6.29 13.96 6.30
C ARG A 129 5.82 12.79 5.45
N ILE A 130 4.71 12.93 4.75
CA ILE A 130 4.17 11.92 3.83
C ILE A 130 4.39 12.46 2.42
N SER A 131 5.13 11.73 1.61
CA SER A 131 5.44 12.06 0.22
C SER A 131 5.05 10.92 -0.71
N THR A 132 4.78 11.25 -1.97
CA THR A 132 4.49 10.29 -3.03
C THR A 132 5.62 10.24 -4.04
N VAL A 133 5.92 9.05 -4.57
CA VAL A 133 6.92 8.82 -5.63
C VAL A 133 6.26 8.04 -6.76
N GLY A 134 6.12 8.68 -7.91
CA GLY A 134 5.50 8.11 -9.10
C GLY A 134 6.52 7.44 -10.02
N LYS A 135 7.05 6.28 -9.60
CA LYS A 135 8.00 5.47 -10.39
C LYS A 135 7.70 3.97 -10.24
N SER A 136 8.05 3.19 -11.25
CA SER A 136 8.05 1.73 -11.10
C SER A 136 9.08 1.31 -10.06
N VAL A 137 8.78 0.29 -9.26
CA VAL A 137 9.73 -0.31 -8.32
C VAL A 137 10.94 -0.94 -9.03
N LEU A 138 10.82 -1.21 -10.35
CA LEU A 138 11.90 -1.73 -11.19
C LEU A 138 12.72 -0.63 -11.87
N ASP A 139 12.29 0.63 -11.77
CA ASP A 139 13.10 1.77 -12.21
C ASP A 139 14.30 1.94 -11.26
N PRO A 140 15.54 1.85 -11.73
CA PRO A 140 16.71 1.91 -10.86
C PRO A 140 16.91 3.28 -10.19
N THR A 141 16.15 4.31 -10.57
CA THR A 141 16.32 5.69 -10.08
C THR A 141 15.32 6.10 -9.00
N TRP A 142 14.35 5.25 -8.63
CA TRP A 142 13.34 5.66 -7.64
C TRP A 142 13.95 5.94 -6.25
N HIS A 143 15.08 5.31 -5.93
CA HIS A 143 15.77 5.52 -4.67
C HIS A 143 16.30 6.97 -4.52
N GLU A 144 16.56 7.68 -5.63
CA GLU A 144 17.05 9.06 -5.62
C GLU A 144 16.01 10.06 -5.08
N ASP A 145 14.71 9.69 -5.15
CA ASP A 145 13.60 10.50 -4.63
C ASP A 145 13.35 10.27 -3.13
N ILE A 146 14.08 9.34 -2.51
CA ILE A 146 13.93 8.98 -1.10
C ILE A 146 15.07 9.57 -0.27
N THR A 147 14.75 10.44 0.66
CA THR A 147 15.74 10.91 1.63
C THR A 147 15.72 10.00 2.86
N GLN A 148 16.76 9.22 3.03
CA GLN A 148 16.93 8.38 4.22
C GLN A 148 17.15 9.23 5.47
N ARG A 149 16.32 8.95 6.49
CA ARG A 149 16.51 9.46 7.85
C ARG A 149 16.37 8.29 8.81
N GLY A 150 17.39 8.08 9.63
CA GLY A 150 17.39 6.95 10.57
C GLY A 150 17.34 5.58 9.88
N THR A 151 16.67 4.64 10.52
CA THR A 151 16.49 3.27 10.02
C THR A 151 15.42 3.24 8.93
N MET A 152 15.65 2.43 7.89
CA MET A 152 14.70 2.26 6.79
C MET A 152 13.79 1.06 7.00
N LEU A 153 12.49 1.23 6.68
CA LEU A 153 11.53 0.13 6.57
C LEU A 153 10.86 0.16 5.19
N PHE A 154 11.03 -0.90 4.44
CA PHE A 154 10.30 -1.12 3.18
C PHE A 154 9.11 -2.04 3.45
N VAL A 155 7.90 -1.57 3.12
CA VAL A 155 6.65 -2.33 3.24
C VAL A 155 6.19 -2.70 1.84
N ILE A 156 6.09 -4.01 1.55
CA ILE A 156 5.78 -4.55 0.23
C ILE A 156 4.63 -5.54 0.37
N GLU A 157 3.41 -5.04 0.22
CA GLU A 157 2.20 -5.83 0.37
C GLU A 157 1.45 -5.95 -0.96
N GLY A 158 1.22 -7.20 -1.41
CA GLY A 158 0.38 -7.47 -2.58
C GLY A 158 1.02 -7.15 -3.93
N LEU A 159 2.35 -7.08 -4.02
CA LEU A 159 3.09 -6.82 -5.25
C LEU A 159 3.74 -8.07 -5.84
N SER A 160 4.38 -8.90 -5.02
CA SER A 160 5.26 -9.98 -5.49
C SER A 160 4.56 -10.99 -6.42
N MET A 161 3.23 -11.12 -6.32
CA MET A 161 2.44 -12.00 -7.18
C MET A 161 2.35 -11.52 -8.65
N TYR A 162 2.66 -10.27 -8.91
CA TYR A 162 2.65 -9.65 -10.24
C TYR A 162 4.04 -9.57 -10.87
N LEU A 163 5.09 -9.87 -10.11
CA LEU A 163 6.48 -9.81 -10.54
C LEU A 163 7.04 -11.21 -10.82
N GLN A 164 7.95 -11.30 -11.80
CA GLN A 164 8.76 -12.49 -11.99
C GLN A 164 9.83 -12.57 -10.87
N PRO A 165 10.37 -13.76 -10.56
CA PRO A 165 11.40 -13.92 -9.53
C PRO A 165 12.63 -13.00 -9.73
N GLU A 166 13.03 -12.78 -10.98
CA GLU A 166 14.13 -11.91 -11.36
C GLU A 166 13.84 -10.44 -11.07
N GLU A 167 12.58 -10.01 -11.26
CA GLU A 167 12.11 -8.66 -10.94
C GLU A 167 12.04 -8.42 -9.43
N VAL A 168 11.61 -9.43 -8.66
CA VAL A 168 11.66 -9.36 -7.18
C VAL A 168 13.11 -9.23 -6.72
N ALA A 169 14.03 -10.01 -7.30
CA ALA A 169 15.44 -9.92 -6.99
C ALA A 169 16.05 -8.56 -7.39
N GLN A 170 15.62 -7.96 -8.51
CA GLN A 170 16.02 -6.62 -8.94
C GLN A 170 15.57 -5.57 -7.92
N MET A 171 14.29 -5.58 -7.55
CA MET A 171 13.74 -4.68 -6.53
C MET A 171 14.52 -4.75 -5.22
N LEU A 172 14.80 -5.95 -4.73
CA LEU A 172 15.55 -6.15 -3.50
C LEU A 172 17.01 -5.69 -3.61
N ARG A 173 17.65 -5.85 -4.80
CA ARG A 173 19.00 -5.31 -5.07
C ARG A 173 19.00 -3.79 -5.03
N ILE A 174 18.01 -3.12 -5.63
CA ILE A 174 17.92 -1.64 -5.56
C ILE A 174 17.86 -1.19 -4.10
N ILE A 175 17.08 -1.87 -3.25
CA ILE A 175 17.00 -1.55 -1.82
C ILE A 175 18.36 -1.78 -1.15
N HIS A 176 18.97 -2.95 -1.34
CA HIS A 176 20.22 -3.35 -0.72
C HIS A 176 21.38 -2.40 -1.07
N ASP A 177 21.48 -2.01 -2.34
CA ASP A 177 22.63 -1.28 -2.86
C ASP A 177 22.58 0.23 -2.56
N ASN A 178 21.40 0.76 -2.20
CA ASN A 178 21.19 2.21 -2.07
C ASN A 178 20.77 2.68 -0.66
N PHE A 179 20.45 1.75 0.26
CA PHE A 179 20.00 2.14 1.60
C PHE A 179 20.71 1.37 2.70
N ASP A 180 21.25 2.09 3.67
CA ASP A 180 21.85 1.51 4.88
C ASP A 180 20.77 1.16 5.92
N ASN A 181 21.04 0.13 6.74
CA ASN A 181 20.13 -0.31 7.81
C ASN A 181 18.67 -0.49 7.34
N ALA A 182 18.51 -1.13 6.18
CA ALA A 182 17.22 -1.37 5.55
C ALA A 182 16.57 -2.67 6.06
N TYR A 183 15.33 -2.57 6.49
CA TYR A 183 14.46 -3.69 6.84
C TYR A 183 13.36 -3.81 5.79
N VAL A 184 12.99 -5.05 5.46
CA VAL A 184 11.96 -5.32 4.46
C VAL A 184 10.86 -6.17 5.07
N CYS A 185 9.62 -5.65 5.06
CA CYS A 185 8.41 -6.37 5.37
C CYS A 185 7.73 -6.76 4.05
N LEU A 186 7.91 -8.01 3.62
CA LEU A 186 7.45 -8.51 2.32
C LEU A 186 6.51 -9.69 2.49
N LEU A 187 5.34 -9.62 1.85
CA LEU A 187 4.52 -10.80 1.60
C LEU A 187 4.95 -11.40 0.25
N TYR A 188 5.68 -12.49 0.31
CA TYR A 188 6.07 -13.24 -0.88
C TYR A 188 5.18 -14.48 -1.03
N THR A 189 4.37 -14.50 -2.10
CA THR A 189 3.60 -15.66 -2.49
C THR A 189 4.15 -16.19 -3.81
N SER A 190 4.79 -17.35 -3.79
CA SER A 190 5.10 -18.07 -5.03
C SER A 190 3.81 -18.57 -5.66
N PRO A 191 3.57 -18.36 -6.98
CA PRO A 191 2.43 -18.98 -7.64
C PRO A 191 2.50 -20.50 -7.44
N SER A 192 1.42 -21.07 -6.91
CA SER A 192 1.33 -22.51 -6.73
C SER A 192 1.43 -23.18 -8.10
N PRO A 193 1.91 -24.43 -8.19
CA PRO A 193 1.89 -25.18 -9.44
C PRO A 193 0.50 -25.26 -10.10
N ARG A 194 -0.58 -25.10 -9.30
CA ARG A 194 -1.97 -25.06 -9.80
C ARG A 194 -2.30 -23.72 -10.47
N ASP A 195 -1.70 -22.62 -10.02
CA ASP A 195 -1.97 -21.28 -10.59
C ASP A 195 -1.25 -21.08 -11.93
N ARG A 196 -0.16 -21.84 -12.18
CA ARG A 196 0.55 -21.83 -13.49
C ARG A 196 -0.26 -22.43 -14.62
N SER A 197 -1.27 -23.24 -14.33
CA SER A 197 -2.13 -23.87 -15.36
C SER A 197 -3.23 -22.94 -15.90
N VAL A 198 -3.52 -21.82 -15.23
CA VAL A 198 -4.59 -20.89 -15.58
C VAL A 198 -4.07 -19.72 -16.44
N SER A 199 -2.76 -19.48 -16.48
CA SER A 199 -2.17 -18.34 -17.23
C SER A 199 -1.82 -18.66 -18.72
N ARG A 200 -2.32 -19.78 -19.28
CA ARG A 200 -2.14 -20.19 -20.68
C ARG A 200 -3.48 -20.37 -21.41
N MET A 201 -4.39 -19.39 -21.24
CA MET A 201 -5.51 -19.23 -22.18
C MET A 201 -5.63 -17.76 -22.59
#